data_971558238e0ba3aa23836336a34b420f
#
_entry.id   971558238e0ba3aa23836336a34b420f
#
_cell.length_a   1.000
_cell.length_b   1.000
_cell.length_c   1.000
_cell.angle_alpha   90.00
_cell.angle_beta   90.00
_cell.angle_gamma   90.00
#
_symmetry.space_group_name_H-M   'P 1'
#
loop_
_entity.id
_entity.type
_entity.pdbx_description
1 polymer ?
#
loop_
_entity_poly.entity_id
_entity_poly.type
_entity_poly.pdbx_seq_one_letter_code
_entity_poly.pdbx_strand_id
1 'polypeptide(L)'
;MKKYFITLFVGILLVLISGCTKFEPATVEATVTPILYPGTCIMDCKGTITENGGCKYFNEVGFLFSLTPEPTYKADGVTTIAMEEHDGKSTTFNLTYNGAMLDTVYYVRAYVCTNAGTGYSEAKIIPTYESTAE
;
A
#
# COMPACT_ATOMS: atom_id res chain seq x y z
N MET A 1 8.08 30.22 42.51
CA MET A 1 6.85 29.51 42.19
C MET A 1 6.48 29.54 40.72
N LYS A 2 6.69 30.64 40.04
CA LYS A 2 6.38 30.73 38.62
C LYS A 2 7.18 29.75 37.75
N LYS A 3 8.43 29.45 38.13
CA LYS A 3 9.27 28.49 37.42
C LYS A 3 8.68 27.08 37.40
N TYR A 4 8.15 26.64 38.53
CA TYR A 4 7.59 25.28 38.62
C TYR A 4 6.32 25.14 37.84
N PHE A 5 5.50 26.17 37.80
CA PHE A 5 4.25 26.17 37.06
C PHE A 5 4.50 26.07 35.54
N ILE A 6 5.48 26.85 35.06
CA ILE A 6 5.83 26.83 33.62
C ILE A 6 6.40 25.47 33.23
N THR A 7 7.26 24.91 34.07
CA THR A 7 7.84 23.59 33.80
C THR A 7 6.75 22.49 33.73
N LEU A 8 5.80 22.53 34.63
CA LEU A 8 4.70 21.58 34.67
C LEU A 8 3.85 21.70 33.40
N PHE A 9 3.55 22.93 32.97
CA PHE A 9 2.75 23.15 31.76
C PHE A 9 3.47 22.63 30.52
N VAL A 10 4.75 22.85 30.37
CA VAL A 10 5.54 22.34 29.23
C VAL A 10 5.58 20.82 29.27
N GLY A 11 5.70 20.23 30.43
CA GLY A 11 5.70 18.77 30.57
C GLY A 11 4.37 18.16 30.12
N ILE A 12 3.26 18.76 30.52
CA ILE A 12 1.94 18.30 30.12
C ILE A 12 1.75 18.44 28.60
N LEU A 13 2.19 19.54 28.02
CA LEU A 13 2.09 19.77 26.60
C LEU A 13 2.87 18.74 25.79
N LEU A 14 4.08 18.40 26.24
CA LEU A 14 4.89 17.38 25.59
C LEU A 14 4.23 16.00 25.64
N VAL A 15 3.60 15.65 26.76
CA VAL A 15 2.90 14.39 26.88
C VAL A 15 1.71 14.32 25.92
N LEU A 16 0.96 15.43 25.80
CA LEU A 16 -0.16 15.48 24.87
C LEU A 16 0.31 15.33 23.43
N ILE A 17 1.40 15.97 23.05
CA ILE A 17 1.94 15.86 21.69
C ILE A 17 2.43 14.43 21.42
N SER A 18 3.20 13.85 22.33
CA SER A 18 3.75 12.51 22.14
C SER A 18 2.68 11.42 22.23
N GLY A 19 1.61 11.64 23.02
CA GLY A 19 0.55 10.66 23.18
C GLY A 19 -0.46 10.59 22.05
N CYS A 20 -0.59 11.68 21.26
CA CYS A 20 -1.67 11.78 20.26
C CYS A 20 -1.21 11.66 18.81
N THR A 21 0.08 11.59 18.53
CA THR A 21 0.56 11.82 17.18
C THR A 21 1.62 10.86 16.67
N LYS A 22 1.57 9.61 17.08
CA LYS A 22 2.42 8.62 16.41
C LYS A 22 1.74 8.18 15.12
N PHE A 23 1.97 8.95 14.08
CA PHE A 23 1.51 8.55 12.75
C PHE A 23 2.65 7.85 12.04
N GLU A 24 2.34 6.68 11.54
CA GLU A 24 3.25 5.87 10.73
C GLU A 24 2.53 5.51 9.44
N PRO A 25 3.25 5.21 8.35
CA PRO A 25 2.61 4.68 7.18
C PRO A 25 1.82 3.41 7.53
N ALA A 26 0.68 3.24 6.88
CA ALA A 26 -0.16 2.08 7.12
C ALA A 26 0.55 0.80 6.71
N THR A 27 0.20 -0.32 7.36
CA THR A 27 0.71 -1.64 7.01
C THR A 27 -0.32 -2.34 6.14
N VAL A 28 0.09 -2.86 5.01
CA VAL A 28 -0.80 -3.49 4.04
C VAL A 28 -0.20 -4.81 3.55
N GLU A 29 -1.08 -5.77 3.28
CA GLU A 29 -0.72 -7.05 2.70
C GLU A 29 -1.41 -7.20 1.35
N ALA A 30 -0.79 -7.92 0.44
CA ALA A 30 -1.33 -8.14 -0.89
C ALA A 30 -1.38 -9.61 -1.25
N THR A 31 -2.45 -10.00 -1.93
CA THR A 31 -2.57 -11.29 -2.60
C THR A 31 -2.82 -11.01 -4.07
N VAL A 32 -2.02 -11.60 -4.94
CA VAL A 32 -2.12 -11.40 -6.39
C VAL A 32 -2.23 -12.76 -7.05
N THR A 33 -3.28 -12.94 -7.85
CA THR A 33 -3.52 -14.19 -8.56
C THR A 33 -3.55 -13.93 -10.05
N PRO A 34 -2.59 -14.44 -10.81
CA PRO A 34 -2.62 -14.31 -12.28
C PRO A 34 -3.58 -15.32 -12.87
N ILE A 35 -4.35 -14.89 -13.85
CA ILE A 35 -5.27 -15.72 -14.60
C ILE A 35 -4.87 -15.64 -16.07
N LEU A 36 -4.38 -16.75 -16.60
CA LEU A 36 -3.87 -16.79 -17.97
C LEU A 36 -4.97 -17.19 -18.94
N TYR A 37 -5.10 -16.43 -19.99
CA TYR A 37 -5.99 -16.73 -21.11
C TYR A 37 -5.17 -16.78 -22.40
N PRO A 38 -5.68 -17.38 -23.47
CA PRO A 38 -5.00 -17.29 -24.77
C PRO A 38 -4.82 -15.82 -25.16
N GLY A 39 -3.57 -15.38 -25.27
CA GLY A 39 -3.24 -14.03 -25.71
C GLY A 39 -3.28 -12.94 -24.67
N THR A 40 -3.66 -13.24 -23.42
CA THR A 40 -3.74 -12.21 -22.39
C THR A 40 -3.59 -12.78 -20.98
N CYS A 41 -3.30 -11.90 -20.05
CA CYS A 41 -3.25 -12.25 -18.63
C CYS A 41 -4.00 -11.18 -17.83
N ILE A 42 -4.81 -11.65 -16.89
CA ILE A 42 -5.51 -10.78 -15.95
C ILE A 42 -4.96 -11.09 -14.57
N MET A 43 -4.72 -10.06 -13.77
CA MET A 43 -4.29 -10.23 -12.38
C MET A 43 -5.38 -9.79 -11.43
N ASP A 44 -5.85 -10.71 -10.59
CA ASP A 44 -6.76 -10.37 -9.50
C ASP A 44 -5.92 -10.00 -8.29
N CYS A 45 -6.06 -8.76 -7.85
CA CYS A 45 -5.27 -8.20 -6.77
C CYS A 45 -6.17 -7.87 -5.58
N LYS A 46 -5.77 -8.31 -4.40
CA LYS A 46 -6.48 -8.00 -3.17
C LYS A 46 -5.51 -7.40 -2.16
N GLY A 47 -5.89 -6.26 -1.60
CA GLY A 47 -5.12 -5.61 -0.54
C GLY A 47 -5.88 -5.64 0.76
N THR A 48 -5.16 -5.81 1.87
CA THR A 48 -5.72 -5.77 3.21
C THR A 48 -4.84 -4.89 4.07
N ILE A 49 -5.44 -3.83 4.62
CA ILE A 49 -4.73 -2.93 5.53
C ILE A 49 -4.83 -3.52 6.92
N THR A 50 -3.69 -3.94 7.47
CA THR A 50 -3.64 -4.60 8.78
C THR A 50 -3.47 -3.61 9.92
N GLU A 51 -2.84 -2.46 9.64
CA GLU A 51 -2.69 -1.38 10.61
C GLU A 51 -2.80 -0.04 9.90
N ASN A 52 -3.54 0.89 10.49
CA ASN A 52 -3.73 2.21 9.87
C ASN A 52 -2.61 3.21 10.19
N GLY A 53 -1.65 2.84 11.05
CA GLY A 53 -0.58 3.72 11.42
C GLY A 53 -1.00 4.93 12.25
N GLY A 54 -2.19 4.90 12.83
CA GLY A 54 -2.77 6.01 13.57
C GLY A 54 -3.59 6.97 12.74
N CYS A 55 -3.67 6.76 11.43
CA CYS A 55 -4.44 7.59 10.51
C CYS A 55 -5.81 6.97 10.27
N LYS A 56 -6.85 7.74 10.52
CA LYS A 56 -8.23 7.25 10.37
C LYS A 56 -8.69 7.14 8.92
N TYR A 57 -8.05 7.88 8.03
CA TYR A 57 -8.43 7.95 6.64
C TYR A 57 -7.27 7.59 5.74
N PHE A 58 -7.58 6.89 4.67
CA PHE A 58 -6.63 6.52 3.63
C PHE A 58 -6.87 7.45 2.43
N ASN A 59 -5.86 8.21 2.06
CA ASN A 59 -5.99 9.19 0.97
C ASN A 59 -6.09 8.52 -0.39
N GLU A 60 -5.38 7.40 -0.53
CA GLU A 60 -5.38 6.62 -1.76
C GLU A 60 -4.91 5.21 -1.45
N VAL A 61 -5.53 4.22 -2.07
CA VAL A 61 -5.09 2.82 -2.02
C VAL A 61 -5.04 2.28 -3.44
N GLY A 62 -4.20 1.30 -3.66
CA GLY A 62 -4.10 0.70 -4.98
C GLY A 62 -2.96 -0.30 -5.08
N PHE A 63 -2.50 -0.50 -6.31
CA PHE A 63 -1.46 -1.47 -6.61
C PHE A 63 -0.42 -0.89 -7.55
N LEU A 64 0.80 -1.38 -7.41
CA LEU A 64 1.92 -1.02 -8.25
C LEU A 64 2.36 -2.26 -9.04
N PHE A 65 2.62 -2.06 -10.32
CA PHE A 65 3.08 -3.11 -11.22
C PHE A 65 4.37 -2.65 -11.88
N SER A 66 5.38 -3.50 -11.85
CA SER A 66 6.69 -3.16 -12.37
C SER A 66 7.42 -4.39 -12.90
N LEU A 67 8.35 -4.17 -13.80
CA LEU A 67 9.27 -5.22 -14.27
C LEU A 67 10.55 -5.27 -13.44
N THR A 68 10.70 -4.34 -12.51
CA THR A 68 11.85 -4.28 -11.61
C THR A 68 11.41 -4.52 -10.17
N PRO A 69 12.28 -5.05 -9.29
CA PRO A 69 11.93 -5.29 -7.89
C PRO A 69 11.57 -4.01 -7.14
N GLU A 70 10.71 -4.18 -6.14
CA GLU A 70 10.35 -3.12 -5.19
C GLU A 70 9.85 -1.83 -5.83
N PRO A 71 8.74 -1.91 -6.60
CA PRO A 71 8.17 -0.70 -7.18
C PRO A 71 7.74 0.28 -6.10
N THR A 72 7.90 1.58 -6.37
CA THR A 72 7.48 2.64 -5.48
C THR A 72 6.42 3.51 -6.14
N TYR A 73 5.66 4.21 -5.30
CA TYR A 73 4.51 4.98 -5.72
C TYR A 73 4.90 6.05 -6.75
N LYS A 74 4.26 5.97 -7.92
CA LYS A 74 4.44 6.90 -9.04
C LYS A 74 5.88 7.03 -9.54
N ALA A 75 6.73 6.04 -9.30
CA ALA A 75 8.09 6.06 -9.80
C ALA A 75 8.12 5.79 -11.31
N ASP A 76 9.20 6.19 -11.97
CA ASP A 76 9.39 5.92 -13.38
C ASP A 76 9.43 4.41 -13.63
N GLY A 77 8.74 3.97 -14.68
CA GLY A 77 8.67 2.57 -15.03
C GLY A 77 7.69 1.75 -14.18
N VAL A 78 7.00 2.39 -13.26
CA VAL A 78 6.00 1.73 -12.41
C VAL A 78 4.60 2.13 -12.86
N THR A 79 3.74 1.13 -13.05
CA THR A 79 2.32 1.39 -13.31
C THR A 79 1.61 1.48 -11.97
N THR A 80 1.10 2.65 -11.64
CA THR A 80 0.38 2.92 -10.40
C THR A 80 -1.11 2.97 -10.70
N ILE A 81 -1.89 2.07 -10.10
CA ILE A 81 -3.34 2.02 -10.32
C ILE A 81 -4.03 2.23 -8.98
N ALA A 82 -4.70 3.38 -8.86
CA ALA A 82 -5.45 3.74 -7.67
C ALA A 82 -6.87 3.19 -7.75
N MET A 83 -7.41 2.83 -6.59
CA MET A 83 -8.82 2.45 -6.45
C MET A 83 -9.66 3.73 -6.38
N GLU A 84 -10.31 4.09 -7.46
CA GLU A 84 -11.07 5.35 -7.54
C GLU A 84 -12.29 5.38 -6.64
N GLU A 85 -12.91 4.23 -6.41
CA GLU A 85 -14.14 4.12 -5.62
C GLU A 85 -13.91 3.76 -4.15
N HIS A 86 -12.68 3.85 -3.68
CA HIS A 86 -12.38 3.54 -2.29
C HIS A 86 -12.92 4.66 -1.37
N ASP A 87 -13.57 4.26 -0.28
CA ASP A 87 -14.23 5.20 0.64
C ASP A 87 -13.27 5.90 1.61
N GLY A 88 -11.99 5.57 1.56
CA GLY A 88 -10.99 6.14 2.48
C GLY A 88 -10.98 5.51 3.87
N LYS A 89 -11.81 4.50 4.12
CA LYS A 89 -11.95 3.88 5.43
C LYS A 89 -11.87 2.35 5.39
N SER A 90 -12.31 1.74 4.30
CA SER A 90 -12.32 0.27 4.18
C SER A 90 -10.90 -0.27 4.23
N THR A 91 -10.72 -1.35 4.98
CA THR A 91 -9.41 -1.99 5.14
C THR A 91 -9.12 -3.04 4.08
N THR A 92 -10.08 -3.33 3.21
CA THR A 92 -9.88 -4.26 2.10
C THR A 92 -10.19 -3.57 0.78
N PHE A 93 -9.43 -3.91 -0.24
CA PHE A 93 -9.67 -3.38 -1.58
C PHE A 93 -9.23 -4.40 -2.62
N ASN A 94 -9.95 -4.46 -3.72
CA ASN A 94 -9.71 -5.41 -4.80
C ASN A 94 -9.57 -4.67 -6.11
N LEU A 95 -8.67 -5.15 -6.95
CA LEU A 95 -8.44 -4.59 -8.28
C LEU A 95 -8.20 -5.73 -9.26
N THR A 96 -8.77 -5.60 -10.46
CA THR A 96 -8.46 -6.50 -11.56
C THR A 96 -7.62 -5.73 -12.58
N TYR A 97 -6.41 -6.21 -12.83
CA TYR A 97 -5.50 -5.59 -13.78
C TYR A 97 -5.51 -6.35 -15.10
N ASN A 98 -5.95 -5.69 -16.15
CA ASN A 98 -6.10 -6.28 -17.48
C ASN A 98 -4.92 -5.98 -18.42
N GLY A 99 -3.96 -5.18 -17.97
CA GLY A 99 -2.86 -4.72 -18.81
C GLY A 99 -1.60 -5.57 -18.77
N ALA A 100 -1.64 -6.73 -18.14
CA ALA A 100 -0.46 -7.57 -18.00
C ALA A 100 -0.09 -8.23 -19.34
N MET A 101 1.21 -8.17 -19.66
CA MET A 101 1.76 -8.86 -20.82
C MET A 101 2.01 -10.31 -20.48
N LEU A 102 1.88 -11.20 -21.48
CA LEU A 102 2.27 -12.59 -21.31
C LEU A 102 3.78 -12.77 -21.33
N ASP A 103 4.24 -13.92 -20.85
CA ASP A 103 5.66 -14.29 -20.82
C ASP A 103 6.54 -13.26 -20.13
N THR A 104 6.00 -12.69 -19.07
CA THR A 104 6.65 -11.60 -18.35
C THR A 104 6.63 -11.90 -16.86
N VAL A 105 7.62 -11.41 -16.12
CA VAL A 105 7.65 -11.49 -14.67
C VAL A 105 7.37 -10.10 -14.12
N TYR A 106 6.30 -9.98 -13.35
CA TYR A 106 5.91 -8.72 -12.70
C TYR A 106 6.24 -8.74 -11.23
N TYR A 107 6.56 -7.57 -10.72
CA TYR A 107 6.64 -7.31 -9.28
C TYR A 107 5.44 -6.46 -8.93
N VAL A 108 4.58 -6.98 -8.06
CA VAL A 108 3.31 -6.34 -7.72
C VAL A 108 3.24 -6.13 -6.21
N ARG A 109 2.86 -4.94 -5.80
CA ARG A 109 2.64 -4.66 -4.40
C ARG A 109 1.45 -3.72 -4.23
N ALA A 110 0.77 -3.87 -3.10
CA ALA A 110 -0.27 -2.94 -2.69
C ALA A 110 0.37 -1.72 -2.04
N TYR A 111 -0.32 -0.59 -2.11
CA TYR A 111 0.12 0.62 -1.42
C TYR A 111 -1.07 1.32 -0.78
N VAL A 112 -0.78 2.07 0.26
CA VAL A 112 -1.75 2.90 0.97
C VAL A 112 -1.09 4.23 1.27
N CYS A 113 -1.71 5.32 0.79
CA CYS A 113 -1.24 6.67 1.09
C CYS A 113 -2.07 7.25 2.23
N THR A 114 -1.39 7.74 3.26
CA THR A 114 -2.00 8.45 4.38
C THR A 114 -1.24 9.73 4.61
N ASN A 115 -1.71 10.54 5.55
CA ASN A 115 -0.99 11.74 5.94
C ASN A 115 0.38 11.45 6.56
N ALA A 116 0.61 10.21 6.98
CA ALA A 116 1.90 9.77 7.54
C ALA A 116 2.88 9.26 6.48
N GLY A 117 2.44 9.13 5.22
CA GLY A 117 3.26 8.64 4.13
C GLY A 117 2.64 7.44 3.43
N THR A 118 3.41 6.82 2.54
CA THR A 118 2.95 5.68 1.76
C THR A 118 3.45 4.38 2.38
N GLY A 119 2.51 3.48 2.69
CA GLY A 119 2.81 2.13 3.14
C GLY A 119 2.74 1.16 1.98
N TYR A 120 3.62 0.18 1.97
CA TYR A 120 3.70 -0.82 0.90
C TYR A 120 3.60 -2.21 1.46
N SER A 121 2.96 -3.11 0.71
CA SER A 121 3.05 -4.53 0.99
C SER A 121 4.40 -5.08 0.53
N GLU A 122 4.71 -6.31 0.93
CA GLU A 122 5.80 -7.04 0.32
C GLU A 122 5.52 -7.19 -1.18
N ALA A 123 6.54 -7.06 -2.01
CA ALA A 123 6.38 -7.24 -3.45
C ALA A 123 6.19 -8.72 -3.77
N LYS A 124 5.17 -9.00 -4.56
CA LYS A 124 4.88 -10.36 -5.03
C LYS A 124 5.48 -10.53 -6.42
N ILE A 125 6.14 -11.64 -6.64
CA ILE A 125 6.73 -11.97 -7.93
C ILE A 125 5.70 -12.79 -8.71
N ILE A 126 5.19 -12.23 -9.79
CA ILE A 126 4.08 -12.80 -10.54
C ILE A 126 4.52 -13.10 -11.98
N PRO A 127 4.85 -14.36 -12.29
CA PRO A 127 5.12 -14.73 -13.67
C PRO A 127 3.80 -14.90 -14.44
N THR A 128 3.79 -14.43 -15.68
CA THR A 128 2.61 -14.52 -16.56
C THR A 128 2.83 -15.51 -17.70
N TYR A 129 3.63 -16.51 -17.47
CA TYR A 129 3.77 -17.62 -18.40
C TYR A 129 3.24 -18.90 -17.76
N GLU A 130 2.73 -19.78 -18.62
CA GLU A 130 2.31 -21.06 -18.14
C GLU A 130 3.50 -21.88 -17.68
N SER A 131 3.36 -22.47 -16.49
CA SER A 131 4.34 -23.41 -16.04
C SER A 131 4.18 -24.70 -16.85
N THR A 132 5.15 -24.99 -17.68
CA THR A 132 5.17 -26.24 -18.44
C THR A 132 5.94 -27.33 -17.71
N ALA A 133 6.17 -27.16 -16.43
CA ALA A 133 6.84 -28.18 -15.63
C ALA A 133 5.97 -29.43 -15.54
N GLU A 134 6.44 -30.49 -16.03
CA GLU A 134 5.80 -31.80 -15.95
C GLU A 134 6.42 -32.66 -14.89
#